data_d95e4f7ef6942d88c6ef46095cbc01b4
#
_entry.id   d95e4f7ef6942d88c6ef46095cbc01b4
#
_cell.length_a   1.000
_cell.length_b   1.000
_cell.length_c   1.000
_cell.angle_alpha   90.00
_cell.angle_beta   90.00
_cell.angle_gamma   90.00
#
_symmetry.space_group_name_H-M   'P 1'
#
loop_
_entity.id
_entity.type
_entity.pdbx_description
1 polymer ?
#
loop_
_entity_poly.entity_id
_entity_poly.type
_entity_poly.pdbx_seq_one_letter_code
_entity_poly.pdbx_strand_id
1 'polypeptide(L)'
;DFCLSRGLGDVYKRQVGAFQNPGLLLGIPLALAGAVFMSLGAQYQHRGVEKMERLSGADGASGLSMAQVRGLLTRPSWLVGTLMLGLAIVCQLAALTVAPLIVVQPLGAIALVMTTLLNARISGHSPTKQSITAIVCCVGGIFLFVFFAAIFATEKEVTDTELFTILAILLVVIIILGACWLVLRHRMRALFYIVGAGILYGFVATLAKVVIKRVQAGNFDWITIVCVIALIAAAAVGAYFVQTAYSSGPPDLVIAGLTVVDPLIAVLIGMVVLGEAAAAPPWVLVIFAIAGAIAVWGVVGLARYHPQVLSDSQD
;
A
#
# COMPACT_ATOMS: atom_id res chain seq x y z
N ASP A 1 14.59 26.96 -30.05
CA ASP A 1 13.73 27.75 -29.12
C ASP A 1 12.21 27.49 -29.29
N PHE A 2 11.73 27.25 -30.52
CA PHE A 2 10.29 27.03 -30.78
C PHE A 2 9.75 25.69 -30.27
N CYS A 3 10.57 24.62 -30.23
CA CYS A 3 10.19 23.33 -29.68
C CYS A 3 10.13 23.31 -28.13
N LEU A 4 11.04 24.06 -27.49
CA LEU A 4 11.06 24.21 -26.02
C LEU A 4 9.85 25.02 -25.52
N SER A 5 9.45 26.07 -26.25
CA SER A 5 8.29 26.91 -25.87
C SER A 5 6.96 26.17 -26.03
N ARG A 6 6.81 25.29 -27.03
CA ARG A 6 5.62 24.42 -27.16
C ARG A 6 5.57 23.37 -26.03
N GLY A 7 6.69 22.73 -25.70
CA GLY A 7 6.76 21.74 -24.62
C GLY A 7 6.40 22.34 -23.26
N LEU A 8 6.91 23.53 -22.94
CA LEU A 8 6.59 24.27 -21.70
C LEU A 8 5.11 24.72 -21.64
N GLY A 9 4.55 25.17 -22.76
CA GLY A 9 3.14 25.55 -22.85
C GLY A 9 2.19 24.37 -22.66
N ASP A 10 2.52 23.20 -23.16
CA ASP A 10 1.73 21.97 -23.00
C ASP A 10 1.82 21.43 -21.58
N VAL A 11 2.99 21.48 -20.94
CA VAL A 11 3.18 21.12 -19.53
C VAL A 11 2.37 22.08 -18.64
N TYR A 12 2.41 23.40 -18.90
CA TYR A 12 1.66 24.39 -18.14
C TYR A 12 0.14 24.17 -18.27
N LYS A 13 -0.38 23.93 -19.47
CA LYS A 13 -1.82 23.63 -19.69
C LYS A 13 -2.23 22.34 -18.97
N ARG A 14 -1.39 21.31 -18.97
CA ARG A 14 -1.65 20.06 -18.24
C ARG A 14 -1.59 20.25 -16.72
N GLN A 15 -0.68 21.08 -16.22
CA GLN A 15 -0.63 21.43 -14.80
C GLN A 15 -1.92 22.12 -14.37
N VAL A 16 -2.36 23.16 -15.10
CA VAL A 16 -3.61 23.86 -14.80
C VAL A 16 -4.80 22.91 -14.88
N GLY A 17 -4.84 22.01 -15.87
CA GLY A 17 -5.87 20.98 -15.99
C GLY A 17 -5.86 19.96 -14.85
N ALA A 18 -4.68 19.56 -14.38
CA ALA A 18 -4.55 18.64 -13.23
C ALA A 18 -5.08 19.27 -11.94
N PHE A 19 -4.76 20.54 -11.68
CA PHE A 19 -5.28 21.28 -10.51
C PHE A 19 -6.78 21.59 -10.62
N GLN A 20 -7.37 21.50 -11.81
CA GLN A 20 -8.81 21.65 -12.05
C GLN A 20 -9.55 20.29 -12.11
N ASN A 21 -8.83 19.17 -12.06
CA ASN A 21 -9.44 17.85 -12.04
C ASN A 21 -10.04 17.55 -10.66
N PRO A 22 -11.39 17.55 -10.52
CA PRO A 22 -12.03 17.35 -9.22
C PRO A 22 -11.72 15.99 -8.63
N GLY A 23 -11.41 14.99 -9.45
CA GLY A 23 -11.03 13.65 -9.00
C GLY A 23 -9.71 13.66 -8.23
N LEU A 24 -8.67 14.35 -8.73
CA LEU A 24 -7.39 14.47 -8.04
C LEU A 24 -7.49 15.32 -6.79
N LEU A 25 -8.27 16.42 -6.83
CA LEU A 25 -8.48 17.29 -5.67
C LEU A 25 -9.17 16.58 -4.50
N LEU A 26 -10.00 15.58 -4.76
CA LEU A 26 -10.65 14.75 -3.74
C LEU A 26 -9.84 13.50 -3.43
N GLY A 27 -9.27 12.85 -4.43
CA GLY A 27 -8.57 11.56 -4.27
C GLY A 27 -7.31 11.67 -3.44
N ILE A 28 -6.48 12.70 -3.64
CA ILE A 28 -5.24 12.89 -2.87
C ILE A 28 -5.53 13.13 -1.38
N PRO A 29 -6.40 14.08 -0.98
CA PRO A 29 -6.77 14.25 0.43
C PRO A 29 -7.40 13.00 1.06
N LEU A 30 -8.24 12.26 0.32
CA LEU A 30 -8.84 11.01 0.80
C LEU A 30 -7.76 9.93 1.05
N ALA A 31 -6.82 9.75 0.13
CA ALA A 31 -5.72 8.80 0.30
C ALA A 31 -4.82 9.18 1.51
N LEU A 32 -4.52 10.46 1.68
CA LEU A 32 -3.76 10.96 2.83
C LEU A 32 -4.53 10.78 4.14
N ALA A 33 -5.84 11.07 4.16
CA ALA A 33 -6.68 10.82 5.31
C ALA A 33 -6.71 9.32 5.66
N GLY A 34 -6.82 8.45 4.64
CA GLY A 34 -6.70 7.01 4.80
C GLY A 34 -5.38 6.59 5.45
N ALA A 35 -4.25 7.15 5.00
CA ALA A 35 -2.93 6.90 5.59
C ALA A 35 -2.84 7.33 7.07
N VAL A 36 -3.42 8.48 7.41
CA VAL A 36 -3.50 8.97 8.80
C VAL A 36 -4.36 8.03 9.66
N PHE A 37 -5.55 7.66 9.18
CA PHE A 37 -6.42 6.73 9.90
C PHE A 37 -5.79 5.35 10.06
N MET A 38 -5.06 4.86 9.05
CA MET A 38 -4.32 3.59 9.13
C MET A 38 -3.26 3.64 10.22
N SER A 39 -2.46 4.70 10.26
CA SER A 39 -1.41 4.89 11.26
C SER A 39 -1.98 4.99 12.69
N LEU A 40 -3.00 5.83 12.90
CA LEU A 40 -3.66 5.96 14.19
C LEU A 40 -4.36 4.65 14.61
N GLY A 41 -5.05 4.00 13.68
CA GLY A 41 -5.73 2.73 13.91
C GLY A 41 -4.80 1.64 14.39
N ALA A 42 -3.65 1.48 13.73
CA ALA A 42 -2.60 0.54 14.13
C ALA A 42 -2.09 0.83 15.56
N GLN A 43 -1.84 2.11 15.88
CA GLN A 43 -1.40 2.52 17.22
C GLN A 43 -2.42 2.22 18.32
N TYR A 44 -3.69 2.51 18.07
CA TYR A 44 -4.75 2.22 19.04
C TYR A 44 -4.99 0.72 19.23
N GLN A 45 -4.89 -0.08 18.15
CA GLN A 45 -4.95 -1.54 18.25
C GLN A 45 -3.78 -2.09 19.04
N HIS A 46 -2.55 -1.66 18.74
CA HIS A 46 -1.35 -2.10 19.46
C HIS A 46 -1.44 -1.84 20.96
N ARG A 47 -1.87 -0.63 21.37
CA ARG A 47 -2.12 -0.30 22.78
C ARG A 47 -3.20 -1.18 23.43
N GLY A 48 -4.20 -1.59 22.66
CA GLY A 48 -5.25 -2.50 23.13
C GLY A 48 -4.72 -3.88 23.42
N VAL A 49 -3.88 -4.42 22.54
CA VAL A 49 -3.22 -5.73 22.66
C VAL A 49 -2.23 -5.71 23.83
N GLU A 50 -1.33 -4.73 23.90
CA GLU A 50 -0.35 -4.58 24.98
C GLU A 50 -1.01 -4.55 26.38
N LYS A 51 -2.11 -3.80 26.54
CA LYS A 51 -2.86 -3.79 27.79
C LYS A 51 -3.45 -5.16 28.15
N MET A 52 -3.83 -5.94 27.12
CA MET A 52 -4.40 -7.27 27.33
C MET A 52 -3.31 -8.27 27.74
N GLU A 53 -2.15 -8.23 27.09
CA GLU A 53 -0.98 -9.07 27.43
C GLU A 53 -0.52 -8.84 28.87
N ARG A 54 -0.38 -7.57 29.28
CA ARG A 54 -0.02 -7.19 30.66
C ARG A 54 -1.03 -7.70 31.70
N LEU A 55 -2.29 -7.81 31.38
CA LEU A 55 -3.33 -8.29 32.30
C LEU A 55 -3.44 -9.82 32.31
N SER A 56 -3.07 -10.48 31.24
CA SER A 56 -3.17 -11.94 31.09
C SER A 56 -1.95 -12.68 31.62
N GLY A 57 -0.83 -12.00 31.92
CA GLY A 57 0.41 -12.62 32.38
C GLY A 57 0.98 -13.67 31.41
N ALA A 58 0.53 -13.66 30.14
CA ALA A 58 0.96 -14.61 29.12
C ALA A 58 2.17 -14.05 28.42
N ASP A 59 3.30 -14.79 28.48
CA ASP A 59 4.44 -14.54 27.63
C ASP A 59 4.00 -14.61 26.15
N GLY A 60 4.31 -13.57 25.36
CA GLY A 60 3.84 -13.35 23.99
C GLY A 60 4.19 -14.40 22.93
N ALA A 61 4.67 -15.57 23.35
CA ALA A 61 5.09 -16.67 22.48
C ALA A 61 3.95 -17.60 22.03
N SER A 62 2.79 -17.58 22.68
CA SER A 62 1.61 -18.35 22.28
C SER A 62 0.51 -17.40 21.84
N GLY A 63 0.16 -17.41 20.55
CA GLY A 63 -0.86 -16.52 19.95
C GLY A 63 -2.10 -16.32 20.82
N LEU A 64 -2.85 -15.22 20.54
CA LEU A 64 -4.04 -14.82 21.31
C LEU A 64 -5.06 -15.96 21.43
N SER A 65 -5.39 -16.36 22.66
CA SER A 65 -6.45 -17.33 22.91
C SER A 65 -7.83 -16.72 22.54
N MET A 66 -8.82 -17.56 22.25
CA MET A 66 -10.17 -17.11 21.93
C MET A 66 -10.79 -16.23 23.04
N ALA A 67 -10.44 -16.50 24.30
CA ALA A 67 -10.85 -15.68 25.43
C ALA A 67 -10.22 -14.27 25.41
N GLN A 68 -8.94 -14.17 25.01
CA GLN A 68 -8.24 -12.89 24.84
C GLN A 68 -8.80 -12.09 23.67
N VAL A 69 -9.10 -12.74 22.53
CA VAL A 69 -9.77 -12.11 21.38
C VAL A 69 -11.13 -11.53 21.80
N ARG A 70 -11.93 -12.29 22.56
CA ARG A 70 -13.21 -11.79 23.10
C ARG A 70 -13.02 -10.63 24.07
N GLY A 71 -11.95 -10.65 24.87
CA GLY A 71 -11.58 -9.54 25.75
C GLY A 71 -11.16 -8.28 24.99
N LEU A 72 -10.48 -8.42 23.83
CA LEU A 72 -10.12 -7.30 22.95
C LEU A 72 -11.35 -6.59 22.40
N LEU A 73 -12.40 -7.34 22.02
CA LEU A 73 -13.67 -6.79 21.52
C LEU A 73 -14.39 -5.90 22.53
N THR A 74 -14.06 -5.97 23.81
CA THR A 74 -14.61 -5.11 24.86
C THR A 74 -13.72 -3.92 25.22
N ARG A 75 -12.51 -3.83 24.64
CA ARG A 75 -11.55 -2.75 24.93
C ARG A 75 -11.78 -1.53 24.05
N PRO A 76 -12.05 -0.34 24.63
CA PRO A 76 -12.32 0.88 23.85
C PRO A 76 -11.15 1.24 22.91
N SER A 77 -9.90 1.09 23.35
CA SER A 77 -8.74 1.40 22.51
C SER A 77 -8.66 0.50 21.26
N TRP A 78 -8.93 -0.80 21.42
CA TRP A 78 -8.93 -1.73 20.30
C TRP A 78 -10.09 -1.48 19.34
N LEU A 79 -11.30 -1.20 19.88
CA LEU A 79 -12.47 -0.86 19.07
C LEU A 79 -12.27 0.43 18.28
N VAL A 80 -11.73 1.48 18.91
CA VAL A 80 -11.39 2.75 18.22
C VAL A 80 -10.36 2.50 17.13
N GLY A 81 -9.31 1.69 17.41
CA GLY A 81 -8.32 1.31 16.41
C GLY A 81 -8.92 0.58 15.22
N THR A 82 -9.81 -0.38 15.48
CA THR A 82 -10.52 -1.14 14.42
C THR A 82 -11.43 -0.22 13.58
N LEU A 83 -12.16 0.70 14.23
CA LEU A 83 -12.98 1.68 13.53
C LEU A 83 -12.13 2.58 12.63
N MET A 84 -10.99 3.06 13.12
CA MET A 84 -10.06 3.88 12.32
C MET A 84 -9.48 3.10 11.13
N LEU A 85 -9.13 1.81 11.30
CA LEU A 85 -8.68 0.97 10.18
C LEU A 85 -9.81 0.76 9.16
N GLY A 86 -11.04 0.55 9.61
CA GLY A 86 -12.21 0.50 8.73
C GLY A 86 -12.39 1.80 7.94
N LEU A 87 -12.25 2.94 8.62
CA LEU A 87 -12.33 4.27 7.99
C LEU A 87 -11.16 4.50 7.01
N ALA A 88 -9.96 4.01 7.32
CA ALA A 88 -8.82 4.04 6.40
C ALA A 88 -9.13 3.29 5.10
N ILE A 89 -9.72 2.08 5.20
CA ILE A 89 -10.14 1.30 4.03
C ILE A 89 -11.20 2.07 3.22
N VAL A 90 -12.21 2.64 3.87
CA VAL A 90 -13.24 3.45 3.20
C VAL A 90 -12.63 4.65 2.48
N CYS A 91 -11.73 5.38 3.12
CA CYS A 91 -11.02 6.51 2.50
C CYS A 91 -10.17 6.06 1.30
N GLN A 92 -9.46 4.93 1.42
CA GLN A 92 -8.65 4.37 0.33
C GLN A 92 -9.52 3.96 -0.85
N LEU A 93 -10.60 3.23 -0.60
CA LEU A 93 -11.55 2.85 -1.66
C LEU A 93 -12.20 4.08 -2.30
N ALA A 94 -12.60 5.07 -1.50
CA ALA A 94 -13.15 6.33 -2.00
C ALA A 94 -12.12 7.10 -2.86
N ALA A 95 -10.84 7.13 -2.46
CA ALA A 95 -9.78 7.73 -3.27
C ALA A 95 -9.65 7.03 -4.64
N LEU A 96 -9.72 5.70 -4.67
CA LEU A 96 -9.65 4.89 -5.90
C LEU A 96 -10.86 5.09 -6.82
N THR A 97 -12.01 5.55 -6.30
CA THR A 97 -13.18 5.87 -7.13
C THR A 97 -12.97 7.10 -8.00
N VAL A 98 -12.15 8.04 -7.54
CA VAL A 98 -12.06 9.39 -8.13
C VAL A 98 -10.66 9.70 -8.69
N ALA A 99 -9.64 8.92 -8.35
CA ALA A 99 -8.26 9.19 -8.78
C ALA A 99 -7.57 7.93 -9.35
N PRO A 100 -6.57 8.12 -10.24
CA PRO A 100 -5.77 7.04 -10.80
C PRO A 100 -5.03 6.22 -9.75
N LEU A 101 -4.86 4.91 -10.01
CA LEU A 101 -4.16 3.97 -9.14
C LEU A 101 -2.72 4.41 -8.88
N ILE A 102 -2.04 4.90 -9.94
CA ILE A 102 -0.64 5.37 -9.86
C ILE A 102 -0.46 6.61 -8.96
N VAL A 103 -1.53 7.37 -8.69
CA VAL A 103 -1.52 8.50 -7.75
C VAL A 103 -1.82 8.04 -6.33
N VAL A 104 -2.83 7.20 -6.17
CA VAL A 104 -3.37 6.80 -4.85
C VAL A 104 -2.44 5.84 -4.10
N GLN A 105 -1.87 4.86 -4.80
CA GLN A 105 -1.11 3.78 -4.16
C GLN A 105 0.18 4.26 -3.47
N PRO A 106 1.02 5.12 -4.05
CA PRO A 106 2.21 5.60 -3.35
C PRO A 106 1.90 6.39 -2.08
N LEU A 107 0.74 7.06 -2.02
CA LEU A 107 0.32 7.84 -0.84
C LEU A 107 0.09 6.96 0.39
N GLY A 108 -0.26 5.68 0.20
CA GLY A 108 -0.39 4.72 1.29
C GLY A 108 0.89 4.53 2.11
N ALA A 109 2.07 4.65 1.49
CA ALA A 109 3.35 4.53 2.19
C ALA A 109 3.60 5.68 3.21
N ILE A 110 2.87 6.78 3.10
CA ILE A 110 2.90 7.87 4.10
C ILE A 110 2.42 7.37 5.47
N ALA A 111 1.56 6.36 5.51
CA ALA A 111 1.13 5.75 6.77
C ALA A 111 2.31 5.23 7.61
N LEU A 112 3.34 4.63 6.97
CA LEU A 112 4.55 4.17 7.67
C LEU A 112 5.33 5.34 8.27
N VAL A 113 5.47 6.44 7.52
CA VAL A 113 6.12 7.66 8.01
C VAL A 113 5.37 8.22 9.21
N MET A 114 4.04 8.31 9.12
CA MET A 114 3.19 8.78 10.22
C MET A 114 3.31 7.88 11.44
N THR A 115 3.31 6.57 11.26
CA THR A 115 3.49 5.59 12.35
C THR A 115 4.84 5.77 13.04
N THR A 116 5.92 5.95 12.28
CA THR A 116 7.26 6.19 12.83
C THR A 116 7.33 7.48 13.64
N LEU A 117 6.79 8.58 13.12
CA LEU A 117 6.74 9.86 13.83
C LEU A 117 5.88 9.78 15.10
N LEU A 118 4.76 9.06 15.03
CA LEU A 118 3.86 8.88 16.16
C LEU A 118 4.54 8.04 17.27
N ASN A 119 5.22 6.96 16.88
CA ASN A 119 5.99 6.13 17.80
C ASN A 119 7.11 6.91 18.48
N ALA A 120 7.88 7.69 17.72
CA ALA A 120 8.94 8.54 18.26
C ALA A 120 8.39 9.53 19.31
N ARG A 121 7.20 10.12 19.03
CA ARG A 121 6.56 11.07 19.93
C ARG A 121 6.01 10.41 21.22
N ILE A 122 5.50 9.19 21.11
CA ILE A 122 4.93 8.42 22.23
C ILE A 122 6.05 7.86 23.13
N SER A 123 7.11 7.33 22.52
CA SER A 123 8.26 6.75 23.23
C SER A 123 9.18 7.82 23.82
N GLY A 124 9.01 9.10 23.50
CA GLY A 124 9.88 10.20 23.94
C GLY A 124 11.29 10.16 23.35
N HIS A 125 11.54 9.25 22.39
CA HIS A 125 12.84 9.12 21.72
C HIS A 125 12.85 9.92 20.44
N SER A 126 13.81 10.82 20.29
CA SER A 126 13.99 11.58 19.05
C SER A 126 14.44 10.65 17.91
N PRO A 127 13.86 10.78 16.69
CA PRO A 127 14.30 10.01 15.55
C PRO A 127 15.80 10.23 15.28
N THR A 128 16.53 9.18 14.94
CA THR A 128 17.94 9.29 14.56
C THR A 128 18.11 10.09 13.27
N LYS A 129 19.31 10.64 13.03
CA LYS A 129 19.62 11.31 11.76
C LYS A 129 19.32 10.42 10.55
N GLN A 130 19.57 9.12 10.67
CA GLN A 130 19.30 8.14 9.63
C GLN A 130 17.80 7.95 9.40
N SER A 131 16.99 7.89 10.47
CA SER A 131 15.52 7.87 10.35
C SER A 131 14.98 9.15 9.70
N ILE A 132 15.51 10.33 10.06
CA ILE A 132 15.10 11.60 9.44
C ILE A 132 15.44 11.59 7.94
N THR A 133 16.62 11.15 7.55
CA THR A 133 17.02 11.05 6.13
C THR A 133 16.10 10.09 5.39
N ALA A 134 15.77 8.93 5.98
CA ALA A 134 14.85 7.96 5.41
C ALA A 134 13.43 8.55 5.23
N ILE A 135 12.93 9.30 6.22
CA ILE A 135 11.64 10.01 6.12
C ILE A 135 11.66 11.02 4.97
N VAL A 136 12.70 11.85 4.88
CA VAL A 136 12.80 12.87 3.83
C VAL A 136 12.86 12.23 2.45
N CYS A 137 13.62 11.15 2.27
CA CYS A 137 13.68 10.41 1.01
C CYS A 137 12.35 9.74 0.67
N CYS A 138 11.68 9.11 1.64
CA CYS A 138 10.38 8.50 1.43
C CYS A 138 9.33 9.53 0.99
N VAL A 139 9.14 10.58 1.78
CA VAL A 139 8.15 11.64 1.49
C VAL A 139 8.51 12.39 0.21
N GLY A 140 9.79 12.75 0.03
CA GLY A 140 10.27 13.45 -1.16
C GLY A 140 10.10 12.62 -2.44
N GLY A 141 10.42 11.34 -2.40
CA GLY A 141 10.22 10.41 -3.50
C GLY A 141 8.74 10.24 -3.85
N ILE A 142 7.88 10.02 -2.84
CA ILE A 142 6.43 9.94 -3.03
C ILE A 142 5.88 11.24 -3.60
N PHE A 143 6.26 12.39 -3.04
CA PHE A 143 5.80 13.68 -3.53
C PHE A 143 6.19 13.91 -4.98
N LEU A 144 7.45 13.64 -5.34
CA LEU A 144 7.94 13.76 -6.71
C LEU A 144 7.17 12.84 -7.67
N PHE A 145 6.96 11.59 -7.28
CA PHE A 145 6.21 10.61 -8.06
C PHE A 145 4.76 11.07 -8.29
N VAL A 146 4.06 11.40 -7.19
CA VAL A 146 2.63 11.79 -7.23
C VAL A 146 2.44 13.11 -7.96
N PHE A 147 3.38 14.06 -7.85
CA PHE A 147 3.33 15.32 -8.57
C PHE A 147 3.31 15.11 -10.10
N PHE A 148 4.23 14.30 -10.61
CA PHE A 148 4.24 13.99 -12.05
C PHE A 148 3.08 13.06 -12.45
N ALA A 149 2.69 12.12 -11.60
CA ALA A 149 1.52 11.28 -11.84
C ALA A 149 0.24 12.11 -11.94
N ALA A 150 0.04 13.09 -11.06
CA ALA A 150 -1.12 13.98 -11.10
C ALA A 150 -1.22 14.81 -12.40
N ILE A 151 -0.07 15.13 -13.01
CA ILE A 151 -0.03 15.90 -14.27
C ILE A 151 -0.26 15.01 -15.50
N PHE A 152 0.28 13.79 -15.49
CA PHE A 152 0.35 12.94 -16.68
C PHE A 152 -0.55 11.71 -16.61
N ALA A 153 -1.07 11.35 -15.43
CA ALA A 153 -1.99 10.23 -15.32
C ALA A 153 -3.32 10.52 -16.02
N THR A 154 -3.80 9.52 -16.73
CA THR A 154 -5.09 9.55 -17.40
C THR A 154 -5.95 8.41 -16.89
N GLU A 155 -7.20 8.71 -16.52
CA GLU A 155 -8.19 7.66 -16.26
C GLU A 155 -8.90 7.32 -17.57
N LYS A 156 -8.96 6.03 -17.87
CA LYS A 156 -9.75 5.48 -18.97
C LYS A 156 -10.83 4.56 -18.41
N GLU A 157 -11.89 4.39 -19.17
CA GLU A 157 -12.84 3.31 -18.88
C GLU A 157 -12.13 1.96 -19.04
N VAL A 158 -12.31 1.10 -18.06
CA VAL A 158 -11.67 -0.22 -18.05
C VAL A 158 -12.44 -1.13 -18.99
N THR A 159 -11.78 -1.58 -20.04
CA THR A 159 -12.34 -2.48 -21.04
C THR A 159 -12.32 -3.94 -20.55
N ASP A 160 -13.18 -4.78 -21.12
CA ASP A 160 -13.20 -6.22 -20.80
C ASP A 160 -11.87 -6.90 -21.13
N THR A 161 -11.14 -6.43 -22.15
CA THR A 161 -9.80 -6.94 -22.49
C THR A 161 -8.78 -6.70 -21.37
N GLU A 162 -8.82 -5.52 -20.75
CA GLU A 162 -7.94 -5.20 -19.61
C GLU A 162 -8.29 -6.05 -18.39
N LEU A 163 -9.60 -6.32 -18.15
CA LEU A 163 -10.06 -7.22 -17.11
C LEU A 163 -9.53 -8.65 -17.29
N PHE A 164 -9.71 -9.20 -18.50
CA PHE A 164 -9.19 -10.53 -18.82
C PHE A 164 -7.67 -10.59 -18.66
N THR A 165 -6.97 -9.52 -19.04
CA THR A 165 -5.52 -9.42 -18.89
C THR A 165 -5.11 -9.45 -17.42
N ILE A 166 -5.77 -8.66 -16.56
CA ILE A 166 -5.49 -8.65 -15.11
C ILE A 166 -5.75 -10.02 -14.50
N LEU A 167 -6.90 -10.65 -14.81
CA LEU A 167 -7.27 -11.97 -14.31
C LEU A 167 -6.30 -13.06 -14.80
N ALA A 168 -5.89 -13.00 -16.07
CA ALA A 168 -4.92 -13.94 -16.63
C ALA A 168 -3.55 -13.82 -15.97
N ILE A 169 -3.04 -12.58 -15.77
CA ILE A 169 -1.77 -12.35 -15.10
C ILE A 169 -1.86 -12.80 -13.64
N LEU A 170 -2.95 -12.50 -12.93
CA LEU A 170 -3.16 -12.96 -11.56
C LEU A 170 -3.16 -14.49 -11.48
N LEU A 171 -3.85 -15.17 -12.40
CA LEU A 171 -3.87 -16.63 -12.46
C LEU A 171 -2.45 -17.20 -12.64
N VAL A 172 -1.68 -16.65 -13.58
CA VAL A 172 -0.28 -17.05 -13.82
C VAL A 172 0.56 -16.83 -12.56
N VAL A 173 0.41 -15.68 -11.90
CA VAL A 173 1.11 -15.37 -10.63
C VAL A 173 0.75 -16.38 -9.54
N ILE A 174 -0.52 -16.71 -9.36
CA ILE A 174 -0.96 -17.70 -8.37
C ILE A 174 -0.38 -19.09 -8.69
N ILE A 175 -0.36 -19.48 -9.96
CA ILE A 175 0.23 -20.76 -10.40
C ILE A 175 1.73 -20.78 -10.09
N ILE A 176 2.46 -19.72 -10.42
CA ILE A 176 3.90 -19.60 -10.16
C ILE A 176 4.18 -19.63 -8.65
N LEU A 177 3.47 -18.84 -7.86
CA LEU A 177 3.63 -18.81 -6.40
C LEU A 177 3.30 -20.18 -5.78
N GLY A 178 2.23 -20.82 -6.23
CA GLY A 178 1.84 -22.16 -5.79
C GLY A 178 2.87 -23.24 -6.19
N ALA A 179 3.37 -23.23 -7.41
CA ALA A 179 4.40 -24.14 -7.87
C ALA A 179 5.71 -23.96 -7.11
N CYS A 180 6.16 -22.71 -6.92
CA CYS A 180 7.31 -22.39 -6.09
C CYS A 180 7.12 -22.87 -4.65
N TRP A 181 5.94 -22.66 -4.07
CA TRP A 181 5.63 -23.14 -2.72
C TRP A 181 5.70 -24.66 -2.63
N LEU A 182 5.09 -25.40 -3.57
CA LEU A 182 5.10 -26.86 -3.59
C LEU A 182 6.51 -27.45 -3.70
N VAL A 183 7.36 -26.86 -4.56
CA VAL A 183 8.71 -27.36 -4.84
C VAL A 183 9.71 -26.96 -3.74
N LEU A 184 9.61 -25.74 -3.22
CA LEU A 184 10.65 -25.14 -2.37
C LEU A 184 10.19 -24.91 -0.91
N ARG A 185 8.99 -25.38 -0.50
CA ARG A 185 8.41 -25.09 0.83
C ARG A 185 9.37 -25.30 2.03
N HIS A 186 10.27 -26.26 1.91
CA HIS A 186 11.26 -26.58 2.97
C HIS A 186 12.48 -25.64 2.98
N ARG A 187 12.64 -24.79 1.96
CA ARG A 187 13.76 -23.83 1.82
C ARG A 187 13.28 -22.38 1.74
N MET A 188 11.97 -22.14 1.82
CA MET A 188 11.39 -20.81 1.71
C MET A 188 11.77 -19.97 2.91
N ARG A 189 12.26 -18.76 2.64
CA ARG A 189 12.53 -17.71 3.63
C ARG A 189 11.35 -16.73 3.68
N ALA A 190 11.25 -15.98 4.77
CA ALA A 190 10.23 -14.93 4.94
C ALA A 190 10.07 -14.03 3.70
N LEU A 191 11.17 -13.74 3.01
CA LEU A 191 11.18 -12.87 1.82
C LEU A 191 10.26 -13.37 0.69
N PHE A 192 10.16 -14.68 0.47
CA PHE A 192 9.25 -15.25 -0.53
C PHE A 192 7.78 -14.93 -0.19
N TYR A 193 7.40 -15.12 1.07
CA TYR A 193 6.04 -14.84 1.53
C TYR A 193 5.72 -13.35 1.51
N ILE A 194 6.70 -12.50 1.85
CA ILE A 194 6.57 -11.04 1.78
C ILE A 194 6.32 -10.57 0.34
N VAL A 195 7.18 -11.00 -0.59
CA VAL A 195 7.06 -10.62 -1.99
C VAL A 195 5.77 -11.17 -2.59
N GLY A 196 5.43 -12.43 -2.32
CA GLY A 196 4.19 -13.04 -2.79
C GLY A 196 2.94 -12.34 -2.26
N ALA A 197 2.92 -11.99 -0.97
CA ALA A 197 1.83 -11.23 -0.38
C ALA A 197 1.70 -9.82 -0.98
N GLY A 198 2.82 -9.10 -1.15
CA GLY A 198 2.83 -7.77 -1.76
C GLY A 198 2.32 -7.80 -3.21
N ILE A 199 2.74 -8.81 -3.99
CA ILE A 199 2.23 -8.99 -5.35
C ILE A 199 0.70 -9.21 -5.31
N LEU A 200 0.21 -10.12 -4.48
CA LEU A 200 -1.23 -10.38 -4.37
C LEU A 200 -2.03 -9.16 -3.93
N TYR A 201 -1.52 -8.38 -2.98
CA TYR A 201 -2.20 -7.15 -2.53
C TYR A 201 -2.19 -6.04 -3.59
N GLY A 202 -1.15 -5.95 -4.41
CA GLY A 202 -1.16 -5.06 -5.59
C GLY A 202 -2.29 -5.41 -6.57
N PHE A 203 -2.55 -6.72 -6.79
CA PHE A 203 -3.72 -7.16 -7.55
C PHE A 203 -5.03 -6.87 -6.82
N VAL A 204 -5.09 -7.04 -5.50
CA VAL A 204 -6.29 -6.71 -4.70
C VAL A 204 -6.65 -5.24 -4.87
N ALA A 205 -5.68 -4.33 -4.77
CA ALA A 205 -5.90 -2.90 -4.96
C ALA A 205 -6.40 -2.58 -6.38
N THR A 206 -5.80 -3.20 -7.40
CA THR A 206 -6.20 -3.04 -8.79
C THR A 206 -7.62 -3.58 -9.04
N LEU A 207 -7.90 -4.80 -8.59
CA LEU A 207 -9.24 -5.40 -8.74
C LEU A 207 -10.29 -4.61 -7.97
N ALA A 208 -9.97 -4.09 -6.76
CA ALA A 208 -10.88 -3.22 -6.02
C ALA A 208 -11.26 -1.98 -6.82
N LYS A 209 -10.27 -1.29 -7.42
CA LYS A 209 -10.53 -0.14 -8.30
C LYS A 209 -11.44 -0.52 -9.46
N VAL A 210 -11.11 -1.60 -10.16
CA VAL A 210 -11.85 -2.08 -11.33
C VAL A 210 -13.29 -2.42 -10.97
N VAL A 211 -13.51 -3.22 -9.90
CA VAL A 211 -14.84 -3.59 -9.42
C VAL A 211 -15.65 -2.34 -9.06
N ILE A 212 -15.06 -1.39 -8.35
CA ILE A 212 -15.74 -0.15 -7.99
C ILE A 212 -16.17 0.62 -9.24
N LYS A 213 -15.29 0.79 -10.23
CA LYS A 213 -15.60 1.50 -11.47
C LYS A 213 -16.74 0.81 -12.26
N ARG A 214 -16.74 -0.53 -12.34
CA ARG A 214 -17.80 -1.28 -12.98
C ARG A 214 -19.15 -1.17 -12.27
N VAL A 215 -19.13 -1.24 -10.94
CA VAL A 215 -20.33 -1.05 -10.11
C VAL A 215 -20.90 0.36 -10.30
N GLN A 216 -20.04 1.39 -10.33
CA GLN A 216 -20.45 2.77 -10.61
C GLN A 216 -21.04 2.95 -12.01
N ALA A 217 -20.52 2.21 -12.99
CA ALA A 217 -21.05 2.22 -14.36
C ALA A 217 -22.35 1.37 -14.53
N GLY A 218 -22.81 0.70 -13.46
CA GLY A 218 -23.99 -0.18 -13.50
C GLY A 218 -23.74 -1.53 -14.19
N ASN A 219 -22.49 -1.89 -14.45
CA ASN A 219 -22.10 -3.13 -15.12
C ASN A 219 -21.97 -4.28 -14.10
N PHE A 220 -23.04 -5.04 -13.94
CA PHE A 220 -23.11 -6.23 -13.07
C PHE A 220 -23.02 -7.54 -13.86
N ASP A 221 -22.06 -7.61 -14.79
CA ASP A 221 -21.86 -8.77 -15.65
C ASP A 221 -21.15 -9.90 -14.88
N TRP A 222 -21.17 -11.10 -15.46
CA TRP A 222 -20.46 -12.26 -14.92
C TRP A 222 -18.96 -11.99 -14.70
N ILE A 223 -18.32 -11.17 -15.54
CA ILE A 223 -16.90 -10.78 -15.39
C ILE A 223 -16.70 -9.99 -14.10
N THR A 224 -17.61 -9.08 -13.75
CA THR A 224 -17.55 -8.33 -12.49
C THR A 224 -17.60 -9.26 -11.27
N ILE A 225 -18.45 -10.29 -11.33
CA ILE A 225 -18.54 -11.33 -10.28
C ILE A 225 -17.22 -12.10 -10.18
N VAL A 226 -16.64 -12.49 -11.30
CA VAL A 226 -15.32 -13.16 -11.33
C VAL A 226 -14.23 -12.27 -10.73
N CYS A 227 -14.23 -10.97 -11.04
CA CYS A 227 -13.27 -10.01 -10.44
C CYS A 227 -13.44 -9.92 -8.92
N VAL A 228 -14.67 -9.92 -8.40
CA VAL A 228 -14.94 -9.93 -6.95
C VAL A 228 -14.44 -11.21 -6.31
N ILE A 229 -14.70 -12.36 -6.91
CA ILE A 229 -14.21 -13.66 -6.42
C ILE A 229 -12.68 -13.68 -6.44
N ALA A 230 -12.05 -13.22 -7.52
CA ALA A 230 -10.60 -13.14 -7.66
C ALA A 230 -9.98 -12.20 -6.60
N LEU A 231 -10.63 -11.06 -6.34
CA LEU A 231 -10.22 -10.11 -5.29
C LEU A 231 -10.24 -10.77 -3.92
N ILE A 232 -11.33 -11.44 -3.56
CA ILE A 232 -11.47 -12.12 -2.26
C ILE A 232 -10.45 -13.26 -2.15
N ALA A 233 -10.26 -14.05 -3.20
CA ALA A 233 -9.29 -15.14 -3.23
C ALA A 233 -7.85 -14.62 -3.10
N ALA A 234 -7.48 -13.58 -3.84
CA ALA A 234 -6.16 -12.96 -3.75
C ALA A 234 -5.91 -12.36 -2.36
N ALA A 235 -6.91 -11.71 -1.76
CA ALA A 235 -6.83 -11.16 -0.41
C ALA A 235 -6.64 -12.27 0.63
N ALA A 236 -7.37 -13.38 0.53
CA ALA A 236 -7.26 -14.51 1.45
C ALA A 236 -5.88 -15.20 1.36
N VAL A 237 -5.39 -15.47 0.13
CA VAL A 237 -4.06 -16.06 -0.09
C VAL A 237 -2.97 -15.08 0.36
N GLY A 238 -3.12 -13.79 0.06
CA GLY A 238 -2.20 -12.73 0.53
C GLY A 238 -2.14 -12.68 2.06
N ALA A 239 -3.28 -12.75 2.75
CA ALA A 239 -3.33 -12.79 4.21
C ALA A 239 -2.63 -14.03 4.78
N TYR A 240 -2.81 -15.20 4.17
CA TYR A 240 -2.08 -16.41 4.54
C TYR A 240 -0.55 -16.21 4.39
N PHE A 241 -0.11 -15.60 3.29
CA PHE A 241 1.31 -15.32 3.05
C PHE A 241 1.87 -14.33 4.08
N VAL A 242 1.12 -13.28 4.42
CA VAL A 242 1.51 -12.33 5.48
C VAL A 242 1.68 -13.02 6.83
N GLN A 243 0.72 -13.85 7.23
CA GLN A 243 0.81 -14.58 8.49
C GLN A 243 2.03 -15.52 8.51
N THR A 244 2.28 -16.20 7.38
CA THR A 244 3.45 -17.08 7.26
C THR A 244 4.76 -16.28 7.23
N ALA A 245 4.77 -15.09 6.66
CA ALA A 245 5.93 -14.21 6.69
C ALA A 245 6.27 -13.78 8.12
N TYR A 246 5.27 -13.40 8.93
CA TYR A 246 5.47 -13.03 10.33
C TYR A 246 5.97 -14.18 11.20
N SER A 247 5.57 -15.42 10.90
CA SER A 247 6.09 -16.60 11.60
C SER A 247 7.48 -17.04 11.15
N SER A 248 7.97 -16.52 10.01
CA SER A 248 9.22 -16.96 9.36
C SER A 248 10.32 -15.90 9.37
N GLY A 249 10.04 -14.67 9.81
CA GLY A 249 11.01 -13.57 9.79
C GLY A 249 10.65 -12.40 10.68
N PRO A 250 11.56 -11.43 10.82
CA PRO A 250 11.36 -10.28 11.69
C PRO A 250 10.20 -9.40 11.18
N PRO A 251 9.33 -8.91 12.09
CA PRO A 251 8.15 -8.10 11.73
C PRO A 251 8.48 -6.87 10.89
N ASP A 252 9.60 -6.20 11.18
CA ASP A 252 10.01 -4.99 10.46
C ASP A 252 10.29 -5.26 8.98
N LEU A 253 10.90 -6.42 8.67
CA LEU A 253 11.14 -6.85 7.30
C LEU A 253 9.82 -7.10 6.56
N VAL A 254 8.83 -7.68 7.25
CA VAL A 254 7.50 -7.96 6.68
C VAL A 254 6.78 -6.65 6.36
N ILE A 255 6.73 -5.71 7.31
CA ILE A 255 6.06 -4.42 7.15
C ILE A 255 6.72 -3.62 6.02
N ALA A 256 8.07 -3.51 6.04
CA ALA A 256 8.80 -2.78 5.00
C ALA A 256 8.59 -3.39 3.61
N GLY A 257 8.69 -4.71 3.51
CA GLY A 257 8.54 -5.41 2.25
C GLY A 257 7.14 -5.24 1.65
N LEU A 258 6.10 -5.38 2.46
CA LEU A 258 4.71 -5.16 2.01
C LEU A 258 4.48 -3.71 1.58
N THR A 259 4.94 -2.74 2.38
CA THR A 259 4.78 -1.30 2.08
C THR A 259 5.45 -0.88 0.77
N VAL A 260 6.46 -1.63 0.32
CA VAL A 260 7.15 -1.40 -0.96
C VAL A 260 6.51 -2.19 -2.10
N VAL A 261 6.34 -3.50 -1.92
CA VAL A 261 5.97 -4.40 -3.04
C VAL A 261 4.52 -4.17 -3.48
N ASP A 262 3.59 -4.03 -2.54
CA ASP A 262 2.17 -3.82 -2.86
C ASP A 262 1.94 -2.57 -3.72
N PRO A 263 2.33 -1.34 -3.33
CA PRO A 263 2.14 -0.17 -4.19
C PRO A 263 2.92 -0.24 -5.50
N LEU A 264 4.11 -0.85 -5.49
CA LEU A 264 4.92 -1.01 -6.71
C LEU A 264 4.19 -1.87 -7.75
N ILE A 265 3.63 -3.00 -7.36
CA ILE A 265 2.87 -3.88 -8.25
C ILE A 265 1.60 -3.20 -8.72
N ALA A 266 0.84 -2.55 -7.82
CA ALA A 266 -0.38 -1.84 -8.19
C ALA A 266 -0.08 -0.71 -9.21
N VAL A 267 0.98 0.06 -8.99
CA VAL A 267 1.45 1.11 -9.92
C VAL A 267 1.86 0.51 -11.27
N LEU A 268 2.60 -0.60 -11.26
CA LEU A 268 2.99 -1.27 -12.51
C LEU A 268 1.78 -1.74 -13.31
N ILE A 269 0.78 -2.34 -12.65
CA ILE A 269 -0.46 -2.77 -13.31
C ILE A 269 -1.22 -1.54 -13.82
N GLY A 270 -1.32 -0.47 -13.02
CA GLY A 270 -1.93 0.80 -13.41
C GLY A 270 -1.30 1.40 -14.67
N MET A 271 0.03 1.42 -14.73
CA MET A 271 0.77 1.96 -15.88
C MET A 271 0.67 1.08 -17.13
N VAL A 272 0.88 -0.24 -16.97
CA VAL A 272 1.06 -1.16 -18.11
C VAL A 272 -0.28 -1.71 -18.60
N VAL A 273 -1.17 -2.12 -17.70
CA VAL A 273 -2.44 -2.78 -18.06
C VAL A 273 -3.56 -1.76 -18.19
N LEU A 274 -3.75 -0.89 -17.19
CA LEU A 274 -4.80 0.14 -17.24
C LEU A 274 -4.41 1.35 -18.09
N GLY A 275 -3.14 1.45 -18.52
CA GLY A 275 -2.67 2.54 -19.37
C GLY A 275 -2.74 3.92 -18.73
N GLU A 276 -2.71 4.00 -17.38
CA GLU A 276 -2.83 5.28 -16.65
C GLU A 276 -1.68 6.26 -16.97
N ALA A 277 -0.52 5.75 -17.43
CA ALA A 277 0.62 6.55 -17.86
C ALA A 277 0.77 6.67 -19.39
N ALA A 278 -0.23 6.26 -20.18
CA ALA A 278 -0.12 6.22 -21.64
C ALA A 278 0.08 7.61 -22.28
N ALA A 279 -0.33 8.69 -21.62
CA ALA A 279 -0.11 10.06 -22.08
C ALA A 279 1.20 10.67 -21.57
N ALA A 280 1.98 9.93 -20.76
CA ALA A 280 3.24 10.41 -20.21
C ALA A 280 4.38 10.32 -21.25
N PRO A 281 5.15 11.39 -21.45
CA PRO A 281 6.32 11.32 -22.31
C PRO A 281 7.42 10.44 -21.68
N PRO A 282 8.36 9.84 -22.47
CA PRO A 282 9.36 8.91 -21.96
C PRO A 282 10.21 9.43 -20.81
N TRP A 283 10.51 10.72 -20.76
CA TRP A 283 11.29 11.33 -19.69
C TRP A 283 10.55 11.30 -18.34
N VAL A 284 9.22 11.33 -18.35
CA VAL A 284 8.40 11.21 -17.12
C VAL A 284 8.50 9.79 -16.54
N LEU A 285 8.56 8.76 -17.39
CA LEU A 285 8.77 7.39 -16.95
C LEU A 285 10.11 7.22 -16.22
N VAL A 286 11.16 7.93 -16.68
CA VAL A 286 12.45 7.96 -15.99
C VAL A 286 12.30 8.64 -14.62
N ILE A 287 11.55 9.74 -14.54
CA ILE A 287 11.27 10.40 -13.24
C ILE A 287 10.50 9.46 -12.31
N PHE A 288 9.50 8.72 -12.81
CA PHE A 288 8.78 7.72 -12.01
C PHE A 288 9.73 6.65 -11.45
N ALA A 289 10.65 6.14 -12.26
CA ALA A 289 11.63 5.15 -11.81
C ALA A 289 12.56 5.72 -10.72
N ILE A 290 13.08 6.93 -10.92
CA ILE A 290 13.98 7.59 -9.94
C ILE A 290 13.21 7.92 -8.66
N ALA A 291 12.05 8.54 -8.76
CA ALA A 291 11.22 8.91 -7.61
C ALA A 291 10.76 7.67 -6.82
N GLY A 292 10.36 6.60 -7.52
CA GLY A 292 10.04 5.31 -6.92
C GLY A 292 11.23 4.69 -6.21
N ALA A 293 12.42 4.69 -6.82
CA ALA A 293 13.63 4.18 -6.20
C ALA A 293 14.01 4.95 -4.93
N ILE A 294 13.89 6.28 -4.95
CA ILE A 294 14.14 7.14 -3.77
C ILE A 294 13.12 6.81 -2.66
N ALA A 295 11.82 6.69 -2.99
CA ALA A 295 10.78 6.35 -2.04
C ALA A 295 11.02 4.97 -1.41
N VAL A 296 11.32 3.95 -2.22
CA VAL A 296 11.64 2.59 -1.77
C VAL A 296 12.85 2.58 -0.85
N TRP A 297 13.91 3.30 -1.21
CA TRP A 297 15.10 3.43 -0.36
C TRP A 297 14.73 4.07 0.99
N GLY A 298 13.88 5.12 0.99
CA GLY A 298 13.37 5.74 2.20
C GLY A 298 12.57 4.78 3.08
N VAL A 299 11.66 3.98 2.51
CA VAL A 299 10.87 2.97 3.24
C VAL A 299 11.76 1.90 3.86
N VAL A 300 12.71 1.35 3.08
CA VAL A 300 13.66 0.34 3.56
C VAL A 300 14.56 0.91 4.68
N GLY A 301 15.00 2.16 4.51
CA GLY A 301 15.76 2.87 5.53
C GLY A 301 14.96 3.05 6.83
N LEU A 302 13.69 3.42 6.72
CA LEU A 302 12.80 3.61 7.85
C LEU A 302 12.63 2.33 8.68
N ALA A 303 12.43 1.20 8.00
CA ALA A 303 12.30 -0.10 8.64
C ALA A 303 13.60 -0.56 9.35
N ARG A 304 14.77 -0.22 8.77
CA ARG A 304 16.08 -0.61 9.37
C ARG A 304 16.48 0.25 10.56
N TYR A 305 16.08 1.51 10.59
CA TYR A 305 16.51 2.49 11.60
C TYR A 305 15.40 2.84 12.60
N HIS A 306 14.36 2.00 12.70
CA HIS A 306 13.32 2.17 13.70
C HIS A 306 13.92 2.04 15.11
N PRO A 307 13.64 2.96 16.06
CA PRO A 307 14.25 2.93 17.42
C PRO A 307 14.08 1.61 18.18
N GLN A 308 12.98 0.88 17.94
CA GLN A 308 12.71 -0.42 18.57
C GLN A 308 13.66 -1.52 18.07
N VAL A 309 14.11 -1.48 16.82
CA VAL A 309 15.06 -2.45 16.25
C VAL A 309 16.45 -2.28 16.87
N LEU A 310 16.81 -1.04 17.24
CA LEU A 310 18.10 -0.72 17.85
C LEU A 310 18.17 -1.11 19.34
N SER A 311 17.02 -1.14 20.05
CA SER A 311 16.97 -1.59 21.46
C SER A 311 17.09 -3.11 21.57
N ASP A 312 16.41 -3.86 20.69
CA ASP A 312 16.45 -5.34 20.69
C ASP A 312 17.79 -5.94 20.22
N SER A 313 18.64 -5.14 19.57
CA SER A 313 19.99 -5.56 19.15
C SER A 313 21.08 -5.30 20.19
N GLN A 314 20.76 -4.68 21.33
CA GLN A 314 21.70 -4.38 22.42
C GLN A 314 21.49 -5.27 23.66
N ASP A 315 20.43 -6.07 23.69
CA ASP A 315 20.17 -7.13 24.65
C ASP A 315 20.50 -8.52 24.03
#